data_fe3030a16f2945cf83f83d21a466f474
#
_entry.id   fe3030a16f2945cf83f83d21a466f474
#
_cell.length_a   1.000
_cell.length_b   1.000
_cell.length_c   1.000
_cell.angle_alpha   90.00
_cell.angle_beta   90.00
_cell.angle_gamma   90.00
#
_symmetry.space_group_name_H-M   'P 1'
#
loop_
_entity.id
_entity.type
_entity.pdbx_description
1 polymer ?
#
loop_
_entity_poly.entity_id
_entity_poly.type
_entity_poly.pdbx_seq_one_letter_code
_entity_poly.pdbx_strand_id
1 'polypeptide(L)'
;MKFFVSIFCLFSLMSCGLLSENNKPVVYNTESFKEFKLSKAPDYTNLRSWAVHPNGDQSVFEEFNFNDSKLPVDVFFIYPTLLTDKDNTRWNADIFDPSTRSYVLGSSVKYQASAWYSTGDVYVPYYRQAHLRVFRESFWKNGGKEAYEMAYNDIREAFVTYMKEYNNDKPIIIA
;
A
#
# COMPACT_ATOMS: atom_id res chain seq x y z
N MET A 1 31.40 -28.60 -46.16
CA MET A 1 30.44 -28.63 -45.05
C MET A 1 30.86 -27.60 -44.01
N LYS A 2 30.72 -26.31 -44.29
CA LYS A 2 31.02 -25.17 -43.40
C LYS A 2 30.37 -23.94 -44.02
N PHE A 3 29.06 -23.74 -43.86
CA PHE A 3 28.37 -22.47 -44.17
C PHE A 3 26.90 -22.56 -43.74
N PHE A 4 26.63 -22.67 -42.43
CA PHE A 4 25.23 -22.59 -41.93
C PHE A 4 25.09 -22.10 -40.46
N VAL A 5 26.00 -21.28 -39.97
CA VAL A 5 25.91 -20.81 -38.57
C VAL A 5 25.86 -19.28 -38.43
N SER A 6 25.82 -18.51 -39.51
CA SER A 6 25.92 -17.04 -39.42
C SER A 6 24.65 -16.21 -39.69
N ILE A 7 23.47 -16.82 -39.80
CA ILE A 7 22.24 -16.05 -40.12
C ILE A 7 21.27 -15.96 -38.94
N PHE A 8 21.50 -16.64 -37.82
CA PHE A 8 20.55 -16.68 -36.70
C PHE A 8 20.77 -15.58 -35.62
N CYS A 9 21.86 -14.82 -35.68
CA CYS A 9 22.15 -13.78 -34.66
C CYS A 9 21.74 -12.35 -35.05
N LEU A 10 21.14 -12.13 -36.21
CA LEU A 10 20.79 -10.75 -36.66
C LEU A 10 19.30 -10.37 -36.44
N PHE A 11 18.47 -11.28 -35.93
CA PHE A 11 17.04 -11.00 -35.70
C PHE A 11 16.66 -10.64 -34.26
N SER A 12 17.60 -10.68 -33.32
CA SER A 12 17.32 -10.44 -31.89
C SER A 12 17.55 -8.98 -31.43
N LEU A 13 17.92 -8.06 -32.31
CA LEU A 13 18.19 -6.66 -31.94
C LEU A 13 17.13 -5.66 -32.40
N MET A 14 16.02 -6.12 -32.98
CA MET A 14 14.93 -5.21 -33.42
C MET A 14 13.68 -5.19 -32.52
N SER A 15 13.73 -5.75 -31.30
CA SER A 15 12.55 -5.82 -30.41
C SER A 15 12.45 -4.70 -29.37
N CYS A 16 13.32 -3.70 -29.38
CA CYS A 16 13.26 -2.60 -28.42
C CYS A 16 12.81 -1.24 -28.99
N GLY A 17 12.30 -1.18 -30.22
CA GLY A 17 12.02 0.08 -30.92
C GLY A 17 10.56 0.44 -31.16
N LEU A 18 9.59 -0.33 -30.68
CA LEU A 18 8.17 -0.19 -31.09
C LEU A 18 7.17 0.13 -29.95
N LEU A 19 7.64 0.63 -28.80
CA LEU A 19 6.77 1.15 -27.74
C LEU A 19 7.03 2.64 -27.48
N SER A 20 7.04 3.44 -28.55
CA SER A 20 6.80 4.88 -28.45
C SER A 20 5.28 5.11 -28.51
N GLU A 21 4.54 4.54 -27.58
CA GLU A 21 3.15 4.93 -27.36
C GLU A 21 3.14 6.31 -26.69
N ASN A 22 2.45 7.23 -27.32
CA ASN A 22 1.93 8.51 -26.86
C ASN A 22 2.05 8.74 -25.33
N ASN A 23 3.24 9.06 -24.85
CA ASN A 23 3.48 9.51 -23.49
C ASN A 23 2.92 10.93 -23.29
N LYS A 24 1.60 11.08 -23.47
CA LYS A 24 0.95 12.30 -22.97
C LYS A 24 1.14 12.30 -21.46
N PRO A 25 1.65 13.40 -20.88
CA PRO A 25 1.81 13.46 -19.44
C PRO A 25 0.45 13.25 -18.79
N VAL A 26 0.40 12.33 -17.83
CA VAL A 26 -0.83 12.10 -17.05
C VAL A 26 -1.12 13.37 -16.28
N VAL A 27 -2.25 13.99 -16.58
CA VAL A 27 -2.76 15.16 -15.88
C VAL A 27 -3.59 14.67 -14.69
N TYR A 28 -3.27 15.15 -13.52
CA TYR A 28 -4.01 14.87 -12.30
C TYR A 28 -4.87 16.08 -11.92
N ASN A 29 -6.13 15.83 -11.60
CA ASN A 29 -6.94 16.83 -10.92
C ASN A 29 -6.45 16.94 -9.47
N THR A 30 -6.37 18.16 -8.96
CA THR A 30 -5.91 18.41 -7.58
C THR A 30 -6.49 19.73 -7.06
N GLU A 31 -6.73 19.79 -5.79
CA GLU A 31 -7.00 21.00 -5.04
C GLU A 31 -5.71 21.51 -4.36
N SER A 32 -5.72 22.75 -3.90
CA SER A 32 -4.61 23.27 -3.10
C SER A 32 -4.50 22.47 -1.80
N PHE A 33 -3.28 22.03 -1.42
CA PHE A 33 -3.09 21.35 -0.14
C PHE A 33 -3.53 22.18 1.06
N LYS A 34 -3.43 23.50 0.98
CA LYS A 34 -3.86 24.42 2.05
C LYS A 34 -5.38 24.45 2.23
N GLU A 35 -6.12 24.16 1.17
CA GLU A 35 -7.60 24.11 1.17
C GLU A 35 -8.13 22.71 1.41
N PHE A 36 -7.27 21.71 1.28
CA PHE A 36 -7.63 20.31 1.46
C PHE A 36 -8.06 20.05 2.91
N LYS A 37 -9.29 19.59 3.07
CA LYS A 37 -9.81 19.19 4.39
C LYS A 37 -9.22 17.85 4.80
N LEU A 38 -8.30 17.89 5.75
CA LEU A 38 -7.67 16.68 6.31
C LEU A 38 -8.72 15.82 7.04
N SER A 39 -8.66 14.52 6.82
CA SER A 39 -9.41 13.56 7.62
C SER A 39 -8.80 13.46 9.03
N LYS A 40 -9.63 13.01 9.98
CA LYS A 40 -9.18 12.75 11.35
C LYS A 40 -8.01 11.77 11.37
N ALA A 41 -7.04 11.98 12.26
CA ALA A 41 -5.97 11.02 12.48
C ALA A 41 -6.52 9.71 13.07
N PRO A 42 -5.95 8.55 12.70
CA PRO A 42 -6.28 7.28 13.33
C PRO A 42 -5.83 7.26 14.79
N ASP A 43 -6.57 6.52 15.61
CA ASP A 43 -6.20 6.18 16.98
C ASP A 43 -5.92 4.67 17.03
N TYR A 44 -4.66 4.29 17.07
CA TYR A 44 -4.25 2.88 16.98
C TYR A 44 -4.42 2.08 18.29
N THR A 45 -4.85 2.70 19.38
CA THR A 45 -5.35 1.98 20.56
C THR A 45 -6.75 1.40 20.29
N ASN A 46 -7.44 1.89 19.25
CA ASN A 46 -8.75 1.42 18.83
C ASN A 46 -8.62 0.44 17.66
N LEU A 47 -9.17 -0.76 17.81
CA LEU A 47 -9.15 -1.81 16.77
C LEU A 47 -9.75 -1.35 15.43
N ARG A 48 -10.63 -0.35 15.43
CA ARG A 48 -11.18 0.23 14.19
C ARG A 48 -10.14 0.94 13.32
N SER A 49 -8.97 1.27 13.88
CA SER A 49 -7.85 1.84 13.11
C SER A 49 -6.98 0.79 12.42
N TRP A 50 -7.34 -0.48 12.54
CA TRP A 50 -6.66 -1.60 11.90
C TRP A 50 -7.56 -2.23 10.83
N ALA A 51 -6.99 -2.49 9.66
CA ALA A 51 -7.62 -3.26 8.61
C ALA A 51 -7.61 -4.76 8.96
N VAL A 52 -6.53 -5.21 9.60
CA VAL A 52 -6.39 -6.54 10.18
C VAL A 52 -5.71 -6.41 11.54
N HIS A 53 -6.22 -7.10 12.53
CA HIS A 53 -5.64 -7.20 13.86
C HIS A 53 -6.03 -8.54 14.47
N PRO A 54 -5.15 -9.28 15.17
CA PRO A 54 -5.46 -10.58 15.76
C PRO A 54 -6.70 -10.60 16.68
N ASN A 55 -6.94 -9.47 17.39
CA ASN A 55 -8.10 -9.30 18.27
C ASN A 55 -9.27 -8.58 17.56
N GLY A 56 -9.19 -8.35 16.25
CA GLY A 56 -10.19 -7.65 15.46
C GLY A 56 -10.86 -8.54 14.41
N ASP A 57 -11.48 -7.91 13.43
CA ASP A 57 -12.08 -8.60 12.30
C ASP A 57 -11.02 -9.18 11.36
N GLN A 58 -11.05 -10.48 11.12
CA GLN A 58 -10.19 -11.22 10.21
C GLN A 58 -10.99 -11.94 9.12
N SER A 59 -12.27 -11.63 8.98
CA SER A 59 -13.20 -12.29 8.03
C SER A 59 -12.71 -12.24 6.57
N VAL A 60 -11.91 -11.25 6.21
CA VAL A 60 -11.28 -11.16 4.89
C VAL A 60 -10.40 -12.36 4.55
N PHE A 61 -9.96 -13.11 5.55
CA PHE A 61 -9.13 -14.30 5.37
C PHE A 61 -9.91 -15.62 5.42
N GLU A 62 -11.18 -15.61 5.82
CA GLU A 62 -11.99 -16.83 5.97
C GLU A 62 -12.20 -17.60 4.67
N GLU A 63 -12.15 -16.92 3.51
CA GLU A 63 -12.26 -17.57 2.20
C GLU A 63 -11.03 -18.42 1.83
N PHE A 64 -9.90 -18.23 2.54
CA PHE A 64 -8.67 -18.97 2.31
C PHE A 64 -8.57 -20.10 3.33
N ASN A 65 -8.38 -21.33 2.88
CA ASN A 65 -8.14 -22.49 3.75
C ASN A 65 -6.69 -22.46 4.26
N PHE A 66 -6.40 -21.57 5.17
CA PHE A 66 -5.07 -21.49 5.78
C PHE A 66 -4.88 -22.56 6.85
N ASN A 67 -3.65 -23.04 6.99
CA ASN A 67 -3.27 -23.89 8.10
C ASN A 67 -3.20 -23.04 9.39
N ASP A 68 -3.84 -23.49 10.46
CA ASP A 68 -3.87 -22.80 11.76
C ASP A 68 -2.52 -22.82 12.51
N SER A 69 -1.52 -23.53 11.99
CA SER A 69 -0.19 -23.61 12.59
C SER A 69 0.63 -22.37 12.27
N LYS A 70 0.42 -21.30 13.03
CA LYS A 70 1.22 -20.06 12.94
C LYS A 70 2.53 -20.18 13.71
N LEU A 71 3.58 -19.54 13.22
CA LEU A 71 4.83 -19.34 13.96
C LEU A 71 4.62 -18.29 15.08
N PRO A 72 5.43 -18.34 16.15
CA PRO A 72 5.38 -17.32 17.20
C PRO A 72 6.07 -16.02 16.74
N VAL A 73 5.56 -15.43 15.68
CA VAL A 73 6.07 -14.22 15.04
C VAL A 73 4.89 -13.30 14.68
N ASP A 74 5.11 -12.01 14.71
CA ASP A 74 4.14 -11.03 14.23
C ASP A 74 4.54 -10.51 12.86
N VAL A 75 3.56 -10.19 12.02
CA VAL A 75 3.73 -9.56 10.72
C VAL A 75 3.07 -8.19 10.74
N PHE A 76 3.88 -7.14 10.66
CA PHE A 76 3.40 -5.77 10.50
C PHE A 76 3.40 -5.43 9.01
N PHE A 77 2.21 -5.46 8.39
CA PHE A 77 2.06 -5.29 6.95
C PHE A 77 1.63 -3.86 6.60
N ILE A 78 2.40 -3.21 5.71
CA ILE A 78 2.14 -1.85 5.22
C ILE A 78 1.72 -1.94 3.76
N TYR A 79 0.42 -1.81 3.49
CA TYR A 79 -0.08 -1.87 2.12
C TYR A 79 0.33 -0.64 1.30
N PRO A 80 0.51 -0.78 -0.04
CA PRO A 80 0.84 0.36 -0.91
C PRO A 80 -0.33 1.34 -1.00
N THR A 81 -0.06 2.57 -1.46
CA THR A 81 -1.15 3.52 -1.71
C THR A 81 -2.11 2.99 -2.78
N LEU A 82 -3.39 3.05 -2.48
CA LEU A 82 -4.49 2.74 -3.38
C LEU A 82 -5.18 4.00 -3.91
N LEU A 83 -4.75 5.17 -3.44
CA LEU A 83 -5.23 6.47 -3.91
C LEU A 83 -4.47 6.87 -5.18
N THR A 84 -4.93 6.35 -6.33
CA THR A 84 -4.21 6.43 -7.61
C THR A 84 -5.02 7.09 -8.73
N ASP A 85 -6.34 7.26 -8.55
CA ASP A 85 -7.22 7.81 -9.58
C ASP A 85 -6.86 9.28 -9.87
N LYS A 86 -6.52 9.56 -11.14
CA LYS A 86 -6.11 10.89 -11.61
C LYS A 86 -7.18 11.98 -11.43
N ASP A 87 -8.44 11.58 -11.33
CA ASP A 87 -9.57 12.50 -11.17
C ASP A 87 -9.92 12.74 -9.69
N ASN A 88 -9.31 11.98 -8.77
CA ASN A 88 -9.48 12.21 -7.33
C ASN A 88 -8.58 13.36 -6.87
N THR A 89 -9.19 14.45 -6.40
CA THR A 89 -8.47 15.68 -5.99
C THR A 89 -7.78 15.57 -4.63
N ARG A 90 -8.13 14.58 -3.82
CA ARG A 90 -7.63 14.43 -2.43
C ARG A 90 -6.12 14.20 -2.40
N TRP A 91 -5.47 14.78 -1.41
CA TRP A 91 -4.05 14.55 -1.13
C TRP A 91 -3.79 13.27 -0.34
N ASN A 92 -4.67 12.98 0.61
CA ASN A 92 -4.63 11.79 1.44
C ASN A 92 -6.01 11.10 1.48
N ALA A 93 -5.98 9.80 1.65
CA ALA A 93 -7.20 9.01 1.80
C ALA A 93 -7.89 9.31 3.14
N ASP A 94 -9.22 9.26 3.14
CA ASP A 94 -10.00 9.23 4.36
C ASP A 94 -10.21 7.78 4.80
N ILE A 95 -9.55 7.38 5.87
CA ILE A 95 -9.63 6.02 6.40
C ILE A 95 -10.95 5.72 7.11
N PHE A 96 -11.80 6.71 7.34
CA PHE A 96 -13.14 6.54 7.93
C PHE A 96 -14.23 6.43 6.86
N ASP A 97 -13.89 6.71 5.60
CA ASP A 97 -14.78 6.48 4.47
C ASP A 97 -14.95 4.96 4.23
N PRO A 98 -16.19 4.44 4.26
CA PRO A 98 -16.46 3.01 4.06
C PRO A 98 -15.93 2.48 2.71
N SER A 99 -15.96 3.28 1.66
CA SER A 99 -15.47 2.87 0.34
C SER A 99 -13.95 2.68 0.32
N THR A 100 -13.21 3.57 0.97
CA THR A 100 -11.77 3.45 1.16
C THR A 100 -11.43 2.18 1.93
N ARG A 101 -12.14 1.89 3.03
CA ARG A 101 -11.92 0.70 3.85
C ARG A 101 -12.21 -0.58 3.08
N SER A 102 -13.37 -0.66 2.41
CA SER A 102 -13.73 -1.80 1.57
C SER A 102 -12.70 -2.05 0.47
N TYR A 103 -12.17 -0.98 -0.13
CA TYR A 103 -11.16 -1.13 -1.17
C TYR A 103 -9.82 -1.64 -0.63
N VAL A 104 -9.38 -1.17 0.54
CA VAL A 104 -8.17 -1.70 1.22
C VAL A 104 -8.34 -3.18 1.54
N LEU A 105 -9.46 -3.58 2.14
CA LEU A 105 -9.75 -4.97 2.49
C LEU A 105 -9.84 -5.86 1.25
N GLY A 106 -10.61 -5.46 0.24
CA GLY A 106 -10.87 -6.23 -0.96
C GLY A 106 -9.71 -6.28 -1.97
N SER A 107 -8.63 -5.52 -1.76
CA SER A 107 -7.46 -5.48 -2.64
C SER A 107 -6.18 -5.88 -1.91
N SER A 108 -5.45 -4.92 -1.33
CA SER A 108 -4.14 -5.20 -0.75
C SER A 108 -4.17 -6.15 0.44
N VAL A 109 -5.19 -6.07 1.29
CA VAL A 109 -5.30 -7.02 2.41
C VAL A 109 -5.58 -8.42 1.87
N LYS A 110 -6.62 -8.55 1.04
CA LYS A 110 -7.05 -9.83 0.48
C LYS A 110 -5.96 -10.52 -0.35
N TYR A 111 -5.24 -9.80 -1.20
CA TYR A 111 -4.32 -10.40 -2.19
C TYR A 111 -2.84 -10.26 -1.86
N GLN A 112 -2.48 -9.51 -0.83
CA GLN A 112 -1.08 -9.32 -0.43
C GLN A 112 -0.86 -9.70 1.03
N ALA A 113 -1.60 -9.09 1.98
CA ALA A 113 -1.44 -9.41 3.39
C ALA A 113 -1.83 -10.88 3.71
N SER A 114 -2.78 -11.45 2.97
CA SER A 114 -3.19 -12.86 3.10
C SER A 114 -2.04 -13.85 2.95
N ALA A 115 -1.02 -13.53 2.14
CA ALA A 115 0.17 -14.38 1.97
C ALA A 115 0.92 -14.62 3.29
N TRP A 116 0.75 -13.74 4.27
CA TRP A 116 1.41 -13.79 5.57
C TRP A 116 0.58 -14.45 6.67
N TYR A 117 -0.70 -14.69 6.43
CA TYR A 117 -1.64 -15.15 7.47
C TYR A 117 -1.22 -16.45 8.14
N SER A 118 -0.70 -17.41 7.37
CA SER A 118 -0.18 -18.67 7.91
C SER A 118 1.22 -18.54 8.55
N THR A 119 1.89 -17.40 8.35
CA THR A 119 3.22 -17.18 8.93
C THR A 119 3.12 -16.79 10.40
N GLY A 120 2.22 -15.88 10.76
CA GLY A 120 2.11 -15.37 12.12
C GLY A 120 0.88 -14.52 12.33
N ASP A 121 0.86 -13.76 13.41
CA ASP A 121 -0.21 -12.81 13.69
C ASP A 121 -0.03 -11.55 12.85
N VAL A 122 -1.03 -11.23 12.02
CA VAL A 122 -0.95 -10.16 11.03
C VAL A 122 -1.59 -8.88 11.56
N TYR A 123 -0.83 -7.78 11.49
CA TYR A 123 -1.25 -6.43 11.87
C TYR A 123 -1.19 -5.53 10.63
N VAL A 124 -2.32 -4.97 10.22
CA VAL A 124 -2.43 -4.07 9.07
C VAL A 124 -3.10 -2.78 9.51
N PRO A 125 -2.35 -1.68 9.72
CA PRO A 125 -2.96 -0.41 10.11
C PRO A 125 -3.68 0.23 8.92
N TYR A 126 -4.85 0.83 9.14
CA TYR A 126 -5.36 1.85 8.23
C TYR A 126 -4.54 3.13 8.43
N TYR A 127 -4.10 3.76 7.36
CA TYR A 127 -3.38 5.03 7.40
C TYR A 127 -3.86 5.97 6.30
N ARG A 128 -3.73 7.26 6.50
CA ARG A 128 -4.10 8.29 5.53
C ARG A 128 -3.10 8.29 4.37
N GLN A 129 -3.13 7.23 3.57
CA GLN A 129 -2.23 7.03 2.45
C GLN A 129 -2.21 8.24 1.52
N ALA A 130 -1.02 8.69 1.14
CA ALA A 130 -0.86 9.79 0.21
C ALA A 130 -1.21 9.36 -1.22
N HIS A 131 -1.78 10.28 -2.00
CA HIS A 131 -2.07 10.00 -3.41
C HIS A 131 -0.78 9.73 -4.19
N LEU A 132 -0.82 8.79 -5.13
CA LEU A 132 0.35 8.39 -5.95
C LEU A 132 1.04 9.58 -6.64
N ARG A 133 0.30 10.64 -7.01
CA ARG A 133 0.86 11.84 -7.64
C ARG A 133 1.91 12.57 -6.81
N VAL A 134 1.96 12.38 -5.48
CA VAL A 134 2.91 13.08 -4.60
C VAL A 134 4.37 12.80 -4.97
N PHE A 135 4.64 11.63 -5.58
CA PHE A 135 5.98 11.24 -6.04
C PHE A 135 6.44 11.98 -7.30
N ARG A 136 5.59 12.80 -7.92
CA ARG A 136 5.98 13.65 -9.04
C ARG A 136 6.53 14.97 -8.52
N GLU A 137 7.64 15.47 -9.08
CA GLU A 137 8.35 16.66 -8.61
C GLU A 137 7.44 17.90 -8.48
N SER A 138 6.53 18.11 -9.46
CA SER A 138 5.59 19.22 -9.45
C SER A 138 4.62 19.20 -8.27
N PHE A 139 4.20 18.02 -7.84
CA PHE A 139 3.30 17.86 -6.69
C PHE A 139 4.06 17.82 -5.37
N TRP A 140 5.25 17.21 -5.36
CA TRP A 140 6.09 17.14 -4.17
C TRP A 140 6.34 18.52 -3.54
N LYS A 141 6.65 19.50 -4.37
CA LYS A 141 6.92 20.89 -3.92
C LYS A 141 5.67 21.68 -3.55
N ASN A 142 4.47 21.18 -3.87
CA ASN A 142 3.20 21.90 -3.74
C ASN A 142 2.19 21.16 -2.87
N GLY A 143 2.63 20.55 -1.76
CA GLY A 143 1.78 19.83 -0.80
C GLY A 143 2.02 18.32 -0.77
N GLY A 144 2.76 17.77 -1.74
CA GLY A 144 3.03 16.34 -1.81
C GLY A 144 3.91 15.87 -0.65
N LYS A 145 4.89 16.68 -0.25
CA LYS A 145 5.73 16.37 0.91
C LYS A 145 4.91 16.27 2.20
N GLU A 146 4.04 17.22 2.43
CA GLU A 146 3.17 17.27 3.61
C GLU A 146 2.19 16.07 3.63
N ALA A 147 1.63 15.72 2.46
CA ALA A 147 0.76 14.55 2.33
C ALA A 147 1.53 13.24 2.61
N TYR A 148 2.75 13.12 2.12
CA TYR A 148 3.62 11.98 2.38
C TYR A 148 4.01 11.88 3.86
N GLU A 149 4.43 12.98 4.48
CA GLU A 149 4.78 13.03 5.89
C GLU A 149 3.61 12.66 6.80
N MET A 150 2.39 13.02 6.41
CA MET A 150 1.18 12.60 7.12
C MET A 150 0.99 11.08 7.07
N ALA A 151 1.11 10.47 5.90
CA ALA A 151 1.01 9.02 5.74
C ALA A 151 2.10 8.29 6.54
N TYR A 152 3.33 8.79 6.48
CA TYR A 152 4.46 8.27 7.24
C TYR A 152 4.23 8.35 8.76
N ASN A 153 3.73 9.48 9.25
CA ASN A 153 3.46 9.67 10.68
C ASN A 153 2.36 8.72 11.17
N ASP A 154 1.32 8.48 10.38
CA ASP A 154 0.29 7.52 10.73
C ASP A 154 0.87 6.10 10.87
N ILE A 155 1.69 5.66 9.91
CA ILE A 155 2.36 4.34 9.96
C ILE A 155 3.30 4.26 11.17
N ARG A 156 4.07 5.31 11.42
CA ARG A 156 4.97 5.39 12.58
C ARG A 156 4.20 5.27 13.90
N GLU A 157 3.12 6.00 14.07
CA GLU A 157 2.27 5.92 15.27
C GLU A 157 1.61 4.54 15.42
N ALA A 158 1.17 3.94 14.31
CA ALA A 158 0.68 2.57 14.30
C ALA A 158 1.73 1.59 14.81
N PHE A 159 2.96 1.70 14.30
CA PHE A 159 4.06 0.82 14.69
C PHE A 159 4.46 1.02 16.15
N VAL A 160 4.55 2.26 16.62
CA VAL A 160 4.84 2.57 18.03
C VAL A 160 3.77 1.99 18.97
N THR A 161 2.48 2.16 18.58
CA THR A 161 1.37 1.59 19.37
C THR A 161 1.42 0.07 19.35
N TYR A 162 1.68 -0.54 18.17
CA TYR A 162 1.83 -1.99 18.04
C TYR A 162 2.95 -2.51 18.96
N MET A 163 4.13 -1.90 18.94
CA MET A 163 5.27 -2.32 19.78
C MET A 163 4.94 -2.23 21.26
N LYS A 164 4.21 -1.20 21.67
CA LYS A 164 3.91 -0.92 23.07
C LYS A 164 2.76 -1.81 23.62
N GLU A 165 1.71 -2.00 22.83
CA GLU A 165 0.45 -2.56 23.32
C GLU A 165 0.22 -4.02 22.88
N TYR A 166 0.86 -4.49 21.78
CA TYR A 166 0.46 -5.74 21.12
C TYR A 166 1.59 -6.75 20.87
N ASN A 167 2.83 -6.30 20.67
CA ASN A 167 3.92 -7.19 20.21
C ASN A 167 4.32 -8.27 21.22
N ASN A 168 4.32 -7.99 22.54
CA ASN A 168 4.69 -8.93 23.60
C ASN A 168 6.04 -9.63 23.34
N ASP A 169 7.06 -8.89 22.91
CA ASP A 169 8.43 -9.35 22.64
C ASP A 169 8.55 -10.44 21.56
N LYS A 170 7.53 -10.63 20.71
CA LYS A 170 7.63 -11.55 19.58
C LYS A 170 8.55 -10.98 18.49
N PRO A 171 9.26 -11.87 17.75
CA PRO A 171 9.93 -11.48 16.51
C PRO A 171 8.95 -10.84 15.52
N ILE A 172 9.45 -9.90 14.71
CA ILE A 172 8.63 -9.10 13.81
C ILE A 172 9.12 -9.26 12.38
N ILE A 173 8.20 -9.47 11.46
CA ILE A 173 8.39 -9.30 10.01
C ILE A 173 7.70 -7.99 9.63
N ILE A 174 8.43 -7.08 8.99
CA ILE A 174 7.86 -5.89 8.35
C ILE A 174 7.76 -6.16 6.86
N ALA A 175 6.55 -6.10 6.29
CA ALA A 175 6.25 -6.45 4.91
C ALA A 175 5.45 -5.34 4.20
#